data_280093fce48239db156588d491a1ece1
#
_entry.id   280093fce48239db156588d491a1ece1
#
_cell.length_a   1.000
_cell.length_b   1.000
_cell.length_c   1.000
_cell.angle_alpha   90.00
_cell.angle_beta   90.00
_cell.angle_gamma   90.00
#
_symmetry.space_group_name_H-M   'P 1'
#
loop_
_entity.id
_entity.type
_entity.pdbx_description
1 polymer ?
#
loop_
_entity_poly.entity_id
_entity_poly.type
_entity_poly.pdbx_seq_one_letter_code
_entity_poly.pdbx_strand_id
1 'polypeptide(L)'
;SVRCEIMVKVTIIEESEDKIKILLADTDRALVNSIRRSLMSDTPKMAIETVRFEMGTIEQEDQVWETTGPLPDEMIAQRLAMIPIPTRHEEFHFQHECPNCAELVEEDRGCPICTMIYTCKAFGSKEGTMVTARDLNYLGDASLEIPELYKSIPITKLFNGQMVEFYATAIMGRGRDHAKWSPACGVTFEARQIGIINNKTKAKILWDLKLGITAKDFTDGKLEDYHKVQELKAQLHHVGEGTEESRTFKDAITLEDISGEFVLSFETDGSMTPKTAFNMAVKELAEKFDNIEQDSKAVL
;
A
#
# COMPACT_ATOMS: atom_id res chain seq x y z
N SER A 1 -10.80 37.00 16.93
CA SER A 1 -11.10 35.78 16.23
C SER A 1 -10.39 34.63 16.95
N VAL A 2 -11.16 33.77 17.63
CA VAL A 2 -10.63 32.54 18.23
C VAL A 2 -10.32 31.60 17.03
N ARG A 3 -9.07 31.44 16.67
CA ARG A 3 -8.64 30.31 15.82
C ARG A 3 -8.88 29.06 16.66
N CYS A 4 -9.95 28.34 16.38
CA CYS A 4 -10.12 26.99 16.86
C CYS A 4 -9.13 26.15 16.06
N GLU A 5 -7.96 25.89 16.63
CA GLU A 5 -7.01 24.93 16.06
C GLU A 5 -7.61 23.54 16.28
N ILE A 6 -8.33 23.05 15.29
CA ILE A 6 -8.74 21.64 15.24
C ILE A 6 -7.47 20.84 14.96
N MET A 7 -6.83 20.35 16.00
CA MET A 7 -5.69 19.44 15.86
C MET A 7 -6.20 18.00 15.81
N VAL A 8 -6.12 17.38 14.65
CA VAL A 8 -6.38 15.95 14.50
C VAL A 8 -5.38 15.17 15.34
N LYS A 9 -5.88 14.30 16.20
CA LYS A 9 -5.05 13.38 16.99
C LYS A 9 -4.88 12.08 16.25
N VAL A 10 -3.62 11.64 16.12
CA VAL A 10 -3.22 10.42 15.42
C VAL A 10 -2.67 9.43 16.43
N THR A 11 -3.25 8.24 16.50
CA THR A 11 -2.80 7.16 17.39
C THR A 11 -2.68 5.86 16.59
N ILE A 12 -1.53 5.20 16.68
CA ILE A 12 -1.35 3.89 16.04
C ILE A 12 -2.00 2.83 16.93
N ILE A 13 -2.93 2.04 16.37
CA ILE A 13 -3.58 0.92 17.05
C ILE A 13 -2.79 -0.38 16.82
N GLU A 14 -2.43 -0.62 15.57
CA GLU A 14 -1.64 -1.79 15.15
C GLU A 14 -0.62 -1.36 14.12
N GLU A 15 0.55 -2.00 14.15
CA GLU A 15 1.61 -1.79 13.17
C GLU A 15 2.35 -3.10 12.92
N SER A 16 2.56 -3.43 11.65
CA SER A 16 3.46 -4.48 11.18
C SER A 16 4.39 -3.92 10.10
N GLU A 17 5.19 -4.75 9.48
CA GLU A 17 6.14 -4.36 8.44
C GLU A 17 5.43 -3.77 7.20
N ASP A 18 4.28 -4.33 6.87
CA ASP A 18 3.50 -4.03 5.66
C ASP A 18 2.11 -3.45 5.92
N LYS A 19 1.64 -3.40 7.18
CA LYS A 19 0.28 -3.01 7.53
C LYS A 19 0.23 -2.07 8.72
N ILE A 20 -0.74 -1.15 8.69
CA ILE A 20 -0.99 -0.23 9.80
C ILE A 20 -2.49 0.00 10.00
N LYS A 21 -2.88 0.18 11.26
CA LYS A 21 -4.18 0.73 11.67
C LYS A 21 -3.98 1.95 12.52
N ILE A 22 -4.62 3.03 12.16
CA ILE A 22 -4.45 4.36 12.76
C ILE A 22 -5.82 4.87 13.21
N LEU A 23 -5.92 5.28 14.46
CA LEU A 23 -7.05 6.08 14.96
C LEU A 23 -6.78 7.54 14.65
N LEU A 24 -7.72 8.16 13.98
CA LEU A 24 -7.81 9.60 13.73
C LEU A 24 -8.96 10.14 14.56
N ALA A 25 -8.67 10.98 15.53
CA ALA A 25 -9.65 11.61 16.41
C ALA A 25 -9.69 13.13 16.23
N ASP A 26 -10.77 13.76 16.65
CA ASP A 26 -11.04 15.18 16.46
C ASP A 26 -11.06 15.57 14.96
N THR A 27 -11.70 14.74 14.11
CA THR A 27 -11.72 14.89 12.66
C THR A 27 -13.11 14.58 12.09
N ASP A 28 -13.23 14.76 10.78
CA ASP A 28 -14.45 14.41 10.04
C ASP A 28 -14.17 13.33 8.95
N ARG A 29 -15.26 12.78 8.43
CA ARG A 29 -15.23 11.77 7.39
C ARG A 29 -14.60 12.27 6.09
N ALA A 30 -14.72 13.57 5.78
CA ALA A 30 -14.21 14.15 4.54
C ALA A 30 -12.68 14.19 4.56
N LEU A 31 -12.07 14.61 5.67
CA LEU A 31 -10.61 14.62 5.81
C LEU A 31 -10.03 13.20 5.76
N VAL A 32 -10.63 12.24 6.49
CA VAL A 32 -10.17 10.83 6.47
C VAL A 32 -10.26 10.24 5.07
N ASN A 33 -11.35 10.51 4.34
CA ASN A 33 -11.48 10.07 2.95
C ASN A 33 -10.47 10.75 2.02
N SER A 34 -10.12 12.00 2.28
CA SER A 34 -9.08 12.72 1.52
C SER A 34 -7.70 12.08 1.73
N ILE A 35 -7.36 11.72 2.97
CA ILE A 35 -6.13 10.98 3.29
C ILE A 35 -6.13 9.61 2.59
N ARG A 36 -7.24 8.87 2.68
CA ARG A 36 -7.40 7.58 1.99
C ARG A 36 -7.13 7.70 0.48
N ARG A 37 -7.70 8.71 -0.16
CA ARG A 37 -7.50 8.97 -1.59
C ARG A 37 -6.05 9.37 -1.89
N SER A 38 -5.45 10.22 -1.07
CA SER A 38 -4.06 10.65 -1.23
C SER A 38 -3.09 9.46 -1.12
N LEU A 39 -3.32 8.52 -0.19
CA LEU A 39 -2.55 7.28 -0.07
C LEU A 39 -2.51 6.48 -1.37
N MET A 40 -3.65 6.38 -2.07
CA MET A 40 -3.77 5.54 -3.28
C MET A 40 -3.31 6.25 -4.55
N SER A 41 -3.57 7.56 -4.66
CA SER A 41 -3.43 8.29 -5.93
C SER A 41 -2.30 9.30 -5.96
N ASP A 42 -1.90 9.86 -4.82
CA ASP A 42 -1.00 11.02 -4.83
C ASP A 42 0.39 10.73 -4.28
N THR A 43 0.49 9.73 -3.38
CA THR A 43 1.76 9.36 -2.76
C THR A 43 2.77 8.91 -3.81
N PRO A 44 3.93 9.59 -3.92
CA PRO A 44 4.95 9.24 -4.89
C PRO A 44 5.58 7.88 -4.62
N LYS A 45 5.89 7.13 -5.67
CA LYS A 45 6.54 5.83 -5.58
C LYS A 45 7.40 5.56 -6.80
N MET A 46 8.53 4.87 -6.63
CA MET A 46 9.33 4.33 -7.72
C MET A 46 8.69 3.05 -8.28
N ALA A 47 8.62 2.94 -9.61
CA ALA A 47 8.21 1.72 -10.29
C ALA A 47 8.88 1.61 -11.65
N ILE A 48 9.11 0.38 -12.12
CA ILE A 48 9.67 0.12 -13.46
C ILE A 48 8.67 0.65 -14.51
N GLU A 49 9.16 1.54 -15.37
CA GLU A 49 8.40 2.19 -16.43
C GLU A 49 8.75 1.66 -17.81
N THR A 50 10.03 1.58 -18.10
CA THR A 50 10.51 1.09 -19.40
C THR A 50 11.42 -0.10 -19.23
N VAL A 51 11.36 -1.03 -20.19
CA VAL A 51 12.24 -2.20 -20.24
C VAL A 51 12.81 -2.31 -21.65
N ARG A 52 14.13 -2.31 -21.74
CA ARG A 52 14.86 -2.57 -22.99
C ARG A 52 15.36 -4.01 -22.98
N PHE A 53 14.83 -4.82 -23.86
CA PHE A 53 15.27 -6.19 -24.08
C PHE A 53 16.41 -6.24 -25.10
N GLU A 54 17.47 -6.99 -24.78
CA GLU A 54 18.52 -7.30 -25.73
C GLU A 54 18.08 -8.51 -26.56
N MET A 55 17.92 -8.29 -27.86
CA MET A 55 17.38 -9.29 -28.78
C MET A 55 18.50 -9.92 -29.59
N GLY A 56 18.42 -11.23 -29.84
CA GLY A 56 19.37 -11.89 -30.73
C GLY A 56 19.78 -13.29 -30.26
N THR A 57 20.92 -13.72 -30.77
CA THR A 57 21.53 -15.01 -30.49
C THR A 57 22.95 -14.80 -29.99
N ILE A 58 23.29 -15.45 -28.89
CA ILE A 58 24.62 -15.38 -28.27
C ILE A 58 25.23 -16.79 -28.30
N GLU A 59 26.47 -16.91 -28.76
CA GLU A 59 27.26 -18.13 -28.61
C GLU A 59 28.14 -18.00 -27.36
N GLN A 60 27.93 -18.87 -26.40
CA GLN A 60 28.72 -18.92 -25.18
C GLN A 60 28.94 -20.38 -24.79
N GLU A 61 30.20 -20.77 -24.49
CA GLU A 61 30.59 -22.11 -24.02
C GLU A 61 30.13 -23.22 -24.98
N ASP A 62 30.36 -23.05 -26.29
CA ASP A 62 29.96 -23.98 -27.37
C ASP A 62 28.43 -24.22 -27.46
N GLN A 63 27.62 -23.38 -26.83
CA GLN A 63 26.18 -23.42 -26.91
C GLN A 63 25.62 -22.12 -27.50
N VAL A 64 24.60 -22.27 -28.33
CA VAL A 64 23.82 -21.16 -28.90
C VAL A 64 22.65 -20.86 -27.96
N TRP A 65 22.51 -19.60 -27.58
CA TRP A 65 21.43 -19.08 -26.71
C TRP A 65 20.59 -18.10 -27.50
N GLU A 66 19.28 -18.27 -27.44
CA GLU A 66 18.30 -17.39 -28.09
C GLU A 66 17.54 -16.60 -27.06
N THR A 67 17.27 -15.31 -27.33
CA THR A 67 16.48 -14.45 -26.48
C THR A 67 14.97 -14.68 -26.57
N THR A 68 14.54 -15.54 -27.50
CA THR A 68 13.13 -15.92 -27.64
C THR A 68 12.70 -16.81 -26.48
N GLY A 69 11.93 -16.24 -25.58
CA GLY A 69 11.41 -16.89 -24.36
C GLY A 69 9.99 -17.45 -24.53
N PRO A 70 9.49 -18.17 -23.53
CA PRO A 70 8.12 -18.72 -23.53
C PRO A 70 7.04 -17.66 -23.26
N LEU A 71 7.42 -16.49 -22.76
CA LEU A 71 6.53 -15.35 -22.55
C LEU A 71 6.92 -14.21 -23.50
N PRO A 72 5.94 -13.50 -24.06
CA PRO A 72 6.17 -12.23 -24.78
C PRO A 72 6.81 -11.18 -23.87
N ASP A 73 7.61 -10.28 -24.45
CA ASP A 73 8.33 -9.23 -23.73
C ASP A 73 7.38 -8.30 -22.98
N GLU A 74 6.20 -8.01 -23.53
CA GLU A 74 5.17 -7.19 -22.89
C GLU A 74 4.66 -7.83 -21.58
N MET A 75 4.55 -9.15 -21.54
CA MET A 75 4.14 -9.86 -20.33
C MET A 75 5.23 -9.85 -19.27
N ILE A 76 6.50 -9.91 -19.68
CA ILE A 76 7.65 -9.77 -18.78
C ILE A 76 7.68 -8.33 -18.24
N ALA A 77 7.56 -7.34 -19.12
CA ALA A 77 7.52 -5.92 -18.73
C ALA A 77 6.39 -5.60 -17.76
N GLN A 78 5.19 -6.16 -17.98
CA GLN A 78 4.06 -5.99 -17.06
C GLN A 78 4.38 -6.57 -15.67
N ARG A 79 4.99 -7.74 -15.59
CA ARG A 79 5.38 -8.34 -14.31
C ARG A 79 6.44 -7.52 -13.60
N LEU A 80 7.44 -7.04 -14.34
CA LEU A 80 8.49 -6.17 -13.81
C LEU A 80 7.91 -4.87 -13.24
N ALA A 81 6.92 -4.26 -13.91
CA ALA A 81 6.26 -3.05 -13.46
C ALA A 81 5.54 -3.21 -12.11
N MET A 82 5.15 -4.42 -11.74
CA MET A 82 4.45 -4.74 -10.47
C MET A 82 5.40 -5.14 -9.34
N ILE A 83 6.69 -5.30 -9.60
CA ILE A 83 7.67 -5.58 -8.55
C ILE A 83 7.84 -4.34 -7.67
N PRO A 84 7.74 -4.46 -6.33
CA PRO A 84 7.96 -3.34 -5.41
C PRO A 84 9.40 -2.85 -5.48
N ILE A 85 9.57 -1.60 -5.88
CA ILE A 85 10.88 -0.94 -5.92
C ILE A 85 11.03 -0.07 -4.67
N PRO A 86 12.12 -0.22 -3.87
CA PRO A 86 12.36 0.62 -2.71
C PRO A 86 12.33 2.10 -3.09
N THR A 87 11.54 2.88 -2.37
CA THR A 87 11.34 4.30 -2.65
C THR A 87 11.86 5.16 -1.52
N ARG A 88 12.84 6.02 -1.83
CA ARG A 88 13.41 7.02 -0.91
C ARG A 88 13.15 8.41 -1.47
N HIS A 89 12.16 9.09 -0.91
CA HIS A 89 11.73 10.41 -1.36
C HIS A 89 12.78 11.51 -1.15
N GLU A 90 13.77 11.26 -0.30
CA GLU A 90 14.87 12.21 -0.02
C GLU A 90 15.98 12.14 -1.09
N GLU A 91 16.08 11.00 -1.78
CA GLU A 91 17.15 10.73 -2.76
C GLU A 91 16.66 10.86 -4.20
N PHE A 92 15.36 10.63 -4.45
CA PHE A 92 14.81 10.60 -5.80
C PHE A 92 13.75 11.67 -6.03
N HIS A 93 13.80 12.27 -7.21
CA HIS A 93 12.88 13.30 -7.69
C HIS A 93 12.04 12.80 -8.87
N PHE A 94 10.90 13.42 -9.11
CA PHE A 94 10.23 13.27 -10.39
C PHE A 94 11.13 13.79 -11.52
N GLN A 95 11.09 13.15 -12.70
CA GLN A 95 11.93 13.57 -13.82
C GLN A 95 11.69 15.03 -14.25
N HIS A 96 10.43 15.50 -14.16
CA HIS A 96 10.07 16.88 -14.50
C HIS A 96 10.42 17.92 -13.42
N GLU A 97 10.72 17.48 -12.21
CA GLU A 97 11.14 18.32 -11.08
C GLU A 97 12.63 18.14 -10.74
N CYS A 98 13.31 17.24 -11.47
CA CYS A 98 14.70 16.89 -11.20
C CYS A 98 15.62 18.10 -11.49
N PRO A 99 16.49 18.51 -10.54
CA PRO A 99 17.39 19.64 -10.75
C PRO A 99 18.30 19.52 -11.98
N ASN A 100 18.61 18.28 -12.39
CA ASN A 100 19.49 18.01 -13.53
C ASN A 100 18.74 17.79 -14.85
N CYS A 101 17.46 17.41 -14.79
CA CYS A 101 16.74 16.92 -15.97
C CYS A 101 15.47 17.72 -16.30
N ALA A 102 14.98 18.59 -15.42
CA ALA A 102 13.69 19.28 -15.61
C ALA A 102 13.63 20.09 -16.92
N GLU A 103 14.75 20.72 -17.31
CA GLU A 103 14.85 21.53 -18.54
C GLU A 103 15.09 20.69 -19.82
N LEU A 104 15.39 19.40 -19.68
CA LEU A 104 15.63 18.50 -20.82
C LEU A 104 14.30 18.04 -21.42
N VAL A 105 14.33 17.69 -22.72
CA VAL A 105 13.21 17.00 -23.36
C VAL A 105 13.01 15.64 -22.70
N GLU A 106 11.78 15.15 -22.70
CA GLU A 106 11.39 13.95 -21.94
C GLU A 106 12.24 12.71 -22.27
N GLU A 107 12.64 12.57 -23.52
CA GLU A 107 13.45 11.44 -24.01
C GLU A 107 14.89 11.45 -23.45
N ASP A 108 15.42 12.62 -23.09
CA ASP A 108 16.79 12.78 -22.57
C ASP A 108 16.84 12.78 -21.02
N ARG A 109 15.69 12.69 -20.35
CA ARG A 109 15.63 12.66 -18.89
C ARG A 109 16.03 11.27 -18.36
N GLY A 110 16.86 11.19 -17.34
CA GLY A 110 17.26 9.90 -16.77
C GLY A 110 18.60 9.93 -16.04
N CYS A 111 18.80 10.92 -15.16
CA CYS A 111 19.99 10.96 -14.33
C CYS A 111 19.85 10.10 -13.05
N PRO A 112 20.97 9.80 -12.34
CA PRO A 112 20.96 8.92 -11.16
C PRO A 112 20.08 9.38 -9.98
N ILE A 113 19.66 10.65 -9.92
CA ILE A 113 18.78 11.16 -8.86
C ILE A 113 17.28 11.17 -9.25
N CYS A 114 16.93 10.74 -10.45
CA CYS A 114 15.53 10.61 -10.87
C CYS A 114 15.21 9.27 -11.54
N THR A 115 16.20 8.38 -11.67
CA THR A 115 16.07 7.12 -12.37
C THR A 115 16.84 6.02 -11.66
N MET A 116 16.24 4.83 -11.54
CA MET A 116 16.90 3.61 -11.08
C MET A 116 16.96 2.60 -12.22
N ILE A 117 18.11 1.95 -12.41
CA ILE A 117 18.29 0.95 -13.49
C ILE A 117 18.60 -0.40 -12.86
N TYR A 118 17.77 -1.38 -13.19
CA TYR A 118 17.95 -2.79 -12.86
C TYR A 118 18.33 -3.56 -14.11
N THR A 119 19.24 -4.52 -13.97
CA THR A 119 19.64 -5.40 -15.06
C THR A 119 19.33 -6.85 -14.69
N CYS A 120 19.01 -7.63 -15.69
CA CYS A 120 18.87 -9.07 -15.56
C CYS A 120 19.55 -9.75 -16.75
N LYS A 121 20.34 -10.80 -16.47
CA LYS A 121 20.85 -11.72 -17.47
C LYS A 121 20.75 -13.12 -16.91
N ALA A 122 19.93 -13.97 -17.54
CA ALA A 122 19.66 -15.31 -17.08
C ALA A 122 19.61 -16.30 -18.25
N PHE A 123 20.10 -17.52 -17.99
CA PHE A 123 20.16 -18.62 -18.98
C PHE A 123 19.24 -19.75 -18.48
N GLY A 124 18.57 -20.36 -19.44
CA GLY A 124 17.75 -21.53 -19.21
C GLY A 124 18.54 -22.82 -19.02
N SER A 125 17.94 -23.80 -18.38
CA SER A 125 18.49 -25.12 -18.17
C SER A 125 17.57 -26.21 -18.72
N LYS A 126 18.06 -27.46 -18.79
CA LYS A 126 17.24 -28.62 -19.24
C LYS A 126 16.01 -28.83 -18.37
N GLU A 127 16.12 -28.58 -17.10
CA GLU A 127 15.01 -28.72 -16.14
C GLU A 127 14.11 -27.46 -16.09
N GLY A 128 14.56 -26.36 -16.70
CA GLY A 128 13.97 -25.05 -16.67
C GLY A 128 14.46 -24.21 -15.50
N THR A 129 14.88 -22.98 -15.80
CA THR A 129 15.35 -21.99 -14.83
C THR A 129 14.23 -20.97 -14.59
N MET A 130 13.80 -20.82 -13.35
CA MET A 130 12.86 -19.76 -12.96
C MET A 130 13.62 -18.46 -12.74
N VAL A 131 13.35 -17.46 -13.57
CA VAL A 131 13.85 -16.10 -13.38
C VAL A 131 12.89 -15.39 -12.42
N THR A 132 13.43 -14.81 -11.36
CA THR A 132 12.69 -14.16 -10.30
C THR A 132 13.22 -12.75 -10.05
N ALA A 133 12.58 -11.99 -9.18
CA ALA A 133 13.06 -10.67 -8.78
C ALA A 133 14.46 -10.70 -8.14
N ARG A 134 14.94 -11.86 -7.66
CA ARG A 134 16.32 -12.06 -7.19
C ARG A 134 17.37 -11.85 -8.26
N ASP A 135 17.02 -12.12 -9.51
CA ASP A 135 17.92 -12.03 -10.66
C ASP A 135 18.03 -10.59 -11.19
N LEU A 136 17.30 -9.66 -10.59
CA LEU A 136 17.39 -8.23 -10.87
C LEU A 136 18.53 -7.61 -10.05
N ASN A 137 19.53 -7.09 -10.74
CA ASN A 137 20.68 -6.43 -10.13
C ASN A 137 20.54 -4.91 -10.32
N TYR A 138 20.49 -4.17 -9.23
CA TYR A 138 20.48 -2.71 -9.29
C TYR A 138 21.89 -2.18 -9.63
N LEU A 139 21.95 -1.23 -10.55
CA LEU A 139 23.22 -0.59 -10.95
C LEU A 139 23.61 0.59 -10.08
N GLY A 140 23.37 0.50 -8.76
CA GLY A 140 23.66 1.56 -7.80
C GLY A 140 23.92 1.03 -6.40
N ASP A 141 23.46 1.76 -5.38
CA ASP A 141 23.64 1.38 -3.99
C ASP A 141 22.87 0.10 -3.63
N ALA A 142 23.57 -0.89 -3.08
CA ALA A 142 22.99 -2.17 -2.66
C ALA A 142 21.79 -2.03 -1.68
N SER A 143 21.67 -0.92 -0.97
CA SER A 143 20.53 -0.64 -0.09
C SER A 143 19.20 -0.37 -0.82
N LEU A 144 19.26 -0.21 -2.15
CA LEU A 144 18.12 -0.04 -3.05
C LEU A 144 17.83 -1.29 -3.89
N GLU A 145 18.48 -2.41 -3.57
CA GLU A 145 18.07 -3.72 -4.11
C GLU A 145 16.65 -4.09 -3.65
N ILE A 146 16.01 -4.96 -4.41
CA ILE A 146 14.70 -5.50 -4.05
C ILE A 146 14.79 -6.21 -2.70
N PRO A 147 13.89 -5.91 -1.73
CA PRO A 147 13.91 -6.53 -0.41
C PRO A 147 13.79 -8.05 -0.48
N GLU A 148 14.46 -8.77 0.43
CA GLU A 148 14.54 -10.25 0.41
C GLU A 148 13.17 -10.92 0.35
N LEU A 149 12.16 -10.33 1.03
CA LEU A 149 10.78 -10.82 1.03
C LEU A 149 10.17 -10.93 -0.38
N TYR A 150 10.58 -10.04 -1.30
CA TYR A 150 10.03 -9.96 -2.66
C TYR A 150 10.92 -10.59 -3.73
N LYS A 151 12.12 -11.05 -3.37
CA LYS A 151 13.07 -11.69 -4.30
C LYS A 151 12.54 -12.98 -4.94
N SER A 152 11.54 -13.62 -4.35
CA SER A 152 10.91 -14.84 -4.88
C SER A 152 9.82 -14.58 -5.94
N ILE A 153 9.47 -13.34 -6.24
CA ILE A 153 8.44 -13.00 -7.24
C ILE A 153 8.88 -13.53 -8.62
N PRO A 154 8.08 -14.40 -9.28
CA PRO A 154 8.46 -15.01 -10.55
C PRO A 154 8.26 -14.02 -11.72
N ILE A 155 9.25 -13.94 -12.59
CA ILE A 155 9.23 -13.10 -13.80
C ILE A 155 8.93 -13.97 -15.02
N THR A 156 9.80 -14.93 -15.32
CA THR A 156 9.65 -15.87 -16.44
C THR A 156 10.35 -17.20 -16.15
N LYS A 157 10.08 -18.22 -16.94
CA LYS A 157 10.78 -19.51 -16.88
C LYS A 157 11.48 -19.76 -18.21
N LEU A 158 12.78 -20.04 -18.18
CA LEU A 158 13.61 -20.29 -19.35
C LEU A 158 13.97 -21.78 -19.43
N PHE A 159 13.99 -22.31 -20.64
CA PHE A 159 14.41 -23.67 -20.91
C PHE A 159 15.76 -23.70 -21.64
N ASN A 160 16.27 -24.89 -21.87
CA ASN A 160 17.57 -25.07 -22.51
C ASN A 160 17.66 -24.36 -23.87
N GLY A 161 18.73 -23.61 -24.09
CA GLY A 161 18.93 -22.79 -25.28
C GLY A 161 18.26 -21.44 -25.26
N GLN A 162 17.45 -21.12 -24.20
CA GLN A 162 16.80 -19.82 -24.02
C GLN A 162 17.57 -18.97 -23.03
N MET A 163 17.60 -17.68 -23.27
CA MET A 163 18.12 -16.67 -22.34
C MET A 163 17.22 -15.44 -22.31
N VAL A 164 17.37 -14.64 -21.29
CA VAL A 164 16.80 -13.29 -21.22
C VAL A 164 17.88 -12.30 -20.76
N GLU A 165 17.95 -11.18 -21.44
CA GLU A 165 18.80 -10.05 -21.04
C GLU A 165 18.03 -8.77 -21.25
N PHE A 166 17.91 -7.97 -20.19
CA PHE A 166 17.20 -6.68 -20.25
C PHE A 166 17.71 -5.67 -19.24
N TYR A 167 17.39 -4.40 -19.52
CA TYR A 167 17.58 -3.26 -18.65
C TYR A 167 16.20 -2.68 -18.32
N ALA A 168 15.85 -2.66 -17.05
CA ALA A 168 14.59 -2.14 -16.56
C ALA A 168 14.82 -0.80 -15.84
N THR A 169 14.17 0.24 -16.32
CA THR A 169 14.31 1.60 -15.80
C THR A 169 13.10 1.94 -14.95
N ALA A 170 13.33 2.27 -13.67
CA ALA A 170 12.31 2.73 -12.75
C ALA A 170 12.38 4.24 -12.57
N ILE A 171 11.22 4.88 -12.53
CA ILE A 171 11.04 6.30 -12.31
C ILE A 171 9.98 6.55 -11.22
N MET A 172 9.98 7.74 -10.65
CA MET A 172 8.96 8.17 -9.71
C MET A 172 7.69 8.58 -10.44
N GLY A 173 6.56 8.06 -9.96
CA GLY A 173 5.23 8.37 -10.46
C GLY A 173 4.19 8.36 -9.36
N ARG A 174 2.91 8.54 -9.72
CA ARG A 174 1.78 8.61 -8.79
C ARG A 174 0.70 7.60 -9.17
N GLY A 175 0.01 7.07 -8.19
CA GLY A 175 -1.05 6.07 -8.39
C GLY A 175 -2.19 6.52 -9.32
N ARG A 176 -2.41 7.84 -9.45
CA ARG A 176 -3.39 8.41 -10.39
C ARG A 176 -3.00 8.23 -11.86
N ASP A 177 -1.71 8.10 -12.15
CA ASP A 177 -1.21 7.93 -13.51
C ASP A 177 -1.25 6.44 -13.90
N HIS A 178 -0.83 5.56 -12.99
CA HIS A 178 -0.97 4.11 -13.15
C HIS A 178 -0.89 3.41 -11.79
N ALA A 179 -1.66 2.34 -11.61
CA ALA A 179 -1.76 1.60 -10.35
C ALA A 179 -0.42 1.03 -9.84
N LYS A 180 0.58 0.79 -10.71
CA LYS A 180 1.93 0.36 -10.32
C LYS A 180 2.63 1.33 -9.37
N TRP A 181 2.27 2.62 -9.41
CA TRP A 181 2.78 3.65 -8.54
C TRP A 181 1.94 3.88 -7.27
N SER A 182 0.89 3.06 -7.04
CA SER A 182 0.17 3.11 -5.78
C SER A 182 0.94 2.31 -4.72
N PRO A 183 1.45 2.96 -3.65
CA PRO A 183 2.19 2.24 -2.61
C PRO A 183 1.26 1.52 -1.61
N ALA A 184 -0.03 1.88 -1.60
CA ALA A 184 -0.98 1.40 -0.62
C ALA A 184 -2.12 0.61 -1.28
N CYS A 185 -2.48 -0.51 -0.65
CA CYS A 185 -3.60 -1.36 -1.03
C CYS A 185 -4.50 -1.66 0.17
N GLY A 186 -5.73 -2.12 -0.09
CA GLY A 186 -6.70 -2.41 0.96
C GLY A 186 -7.03 -1.22 1.85
N VAL A 187 -6.94 0.02 1.31
CA VAL A 187 -7.11 1.25 2.09
C VAL A 187 -8.58 1.44 2.43
N THR A 188 -8.92 1.23 3.70
CA THR A 188 -10.27 1.33 4.24
C THR A 188 -10.31 2.21 5.46
N PHE A 189 -11.46 2.80 5.74
CA PHE A 189 -11.70 3.45 7.03
C PHE A 189 -13.14 3.21 7.50
N GLU A 190 -13.31 3.17 8.80
CA GLU A 190 -14.61 3.07 9.44
C GLU A 190 -14.70 4.02 10.64
N ALA A 191 -15.93 4.40 11.04
CA ALA A 191 -16.11 5.11 12.28
C ALA A 191 -15.70 4.21 13.46
N ARG A 192 -14.99 4.76 14.44
CA ARG A 192 -14.72 4.01 15.68
C ARG A 192 -16.02 3.79 16.42
N GLN A 193 -16.24 2.54 16.81
CA GLN A 193 -17.46 2.12 17.50
C GLN A 193 -17.17 1.72 18.94
N ILE A 194 -18.20 1.84 19.78
CA ILE A 194 -18.26 1.28 21.13
C ILE A 194 -19.45 0.35 21.24
N GLY A 195 -19.32 -0.70 22.07
CA GLY A 195 -20.42 -1.60 22.40
C GLY A 195 -21.16 -1.10 23.64
N ILE A 196 -22.49 -1.00 23.56
CA ILE A 196 -23.34 -0.56 24.69
C ILE A 196 -24.33 -1.66 25.05
N ILE A 197 -24.34 -2.06 26.32
CA ILE A 197 -25.32 -3.01 26.85
C ILE A 197 -26.61 -2.27 27.17
N ASN A 198 -27.66 -2.49 26.39
CA ASN A 198 -28.99 -1.95 26.63
C ASN A 198 -29.82 -2.81 27.60
N ASN A 199 -29.63 -4.13 27.49
CA ASN A 199 -30.35 -5.11 28.30
C ASN A 199 -29.45 -6.21 28.83
N LYS A 200 -29.08 -6.16 30.09
CA LYS A 200 -28.17 -7.14 30.75
C LYS A 200 -28.72 -8.55 30.73
N THR A 201 -30.02 -8.75 30.84
CA THR A 201 -30.61 -10.08 30.86
C THR A 201 -30.56 -10.76 29.50
N LYS A 202 -30.86 -9.99 28.43
CA LYS A 202 -30.74 -10.49 27.04
C LYS A 202 -29.26 -10.67 26.62
N ALA A 203 -28.38 -9.78 27.05
CA ALA A 203 -26.93 -9.87 26.75
C ALA A 203 -26.28 -11.14 27.32
N LYS A 204 -26.90 -11.78 28.35
CA LYS A 204 -26.43 -13.03 28.93
C LYS A 204 -26.33 -14.16 27.89
N ILE A 205 -27.16 -14.15 26.86
CA ILE A 205 -27.13 -15.13 25.77
C ILE A 205 -25.78 -15.11 25.07
N LEU A 206 -25.19 -13.92 24.83
CA LEU A 206 -23.88 -13.79 24.21
C LEU A 206 -22.78 -14.41 25.08
N TRP A 207 -22.89 -14.25 26.40
CA TRP A 207 -21.93 -14.83 27.36
C TRP A 207 -22.03 -16.37 27.39
N ASP A 208 -23.25 -16.89 27.29
CA ASP A 208 -23.51 -18.33 27.29
C ASP A 208 -22.96 -19.01 26.02
N LEU A 209 -22.88 -18.30 24.91
CA LEU A 209 -22.26 -18.75 23.65
C LEU A 209 -20.74 -18.90 23.73
N LYS A 210 -20.08 -18.40 24.77
CA LYS A 210 -18.61 -18.50 25.01
C LYS A 210 -17.75 -18.02 23.83
N LEU A 211 -18.14 -17.00 23.15
CA LEU A 211 -17.48 -16.48 21.94
C LEU A 211 -16.30 -15.55 22.24
N GLY A 212 -15.75 -15.49 23.44
CA GLY A 212 -14.58 -14.71 23.82
C GLY A 212 -14.89 -13.41 24.56
N ILE A 213 -16.04 -12.76 24.33
CA ILE A 213 -16.45 -11.56 25.05
C ILE A 213 -17.33 -11.92 26.24
N THR A 214 -17.05 -11.29 27.37
CA THR A 214 -17.74 -11.52 28.64
C THR A 214 -18.27 -10.23 29.24
N ALA A 215 -19.17 -10.33 30.21
CA ALA A 215 -19.68 -9.17 30.93
C ALA A 215 -18.60 -8.33 31.63
N LYS A 216 -17.42 -8.96 31.93
CA LYS A 216 -16.28 -8.28 32.57
C LYS A 216 -15.55 -7.31 31.65
N ASP A 217 -15.70 -7.49 30.32
CA ASP A 217 -15.07 -6.64 29.33
C ASP A 217 -15.77 -5.28 29.18
N PHE A 218 -17.00 -5.19 29.75
CA PHE A 218 -17.77 -3.96 29.76
C PHE A 218 -17.58 -3.21 31.09
N THR A 219 -17.13 -1.96 30.99
CA THR A 219 -17.05 -1.03 32.12
C THR A 219 -18.25 -0.07 32.06
N ASP A 220 -19.04 -0.02 33.11
CA ASP A 220 -20.27 0.77 33.16
C ASP A 220 -21.25 0.52 32.00
N GLY A 221 -21.27 -0.72 31.49
CA GLY A 221 -22.10 -1.13 30.36
C GLY A 221 -21.56 -0.73 28.98
N LYS A 222 -20.34 -0.22 28.90
CA LYS A 222 -19.65 0.16 27.66
C LYS A 222 -18.42 -0.69 27.43
N LEU A 223 -18.20 -1.04 26.18
CA LEU A 223 -17.00 -1.71 25.67
C LEU A 223 -16.26 -0.73 24.75
N GLU A 224 -15.10 -0.22 25.17
CA GLU A 224 -14.36 0.81 24.44
C GLU A 224 -13.09 0.28 23.77
N ASP A 225 -12.61 -0.91 24.18
CA ASP A 225 -11.43 -1.54 23.58
C ASP A 225 -11.69 -1.88 22.10
N TYR A 226 -10.88 -1.33 21.21
CA TYR A 226 -11.07 -1.48 19.75
C TYR A 226 -11.11 -2.96 19.33
N HIS A 227 -10.16 -3.77 19.80
CA HIS A 227 -10.07 -5.19 19.39
C HIS A 227 -11.28 -5.98 19.86
N LYS A 228 -11.70 -5.77 21.09
CA LYS A 228 -12.89 -6.42 21.66
C LYS A 228 -14.17 -5.95 20.99
N VAL A 229 -14.25 -4.68 20.56
CA VAL A 229 -15.39 -4.20 19.77
C VAL A 229 -15.44 -4.87 18.40
N GLN A 230 -14.31 -5.10 17.75
CA GLN A 230 -14.28 -5.85 16.50
C GLN A 230 -14.69 -7.33 16.68
N GLU A 231 -14.26 -7.96 17.78
CA GLU A 231 -14.73 -9.31 18.14
C GLU A 231 -16.23 -9.31 18.40
N LEU A 232 -16.76 -8.33 19.15
CA LEU A 232 -18.19 -8.17 19.39
C LEU A 232 -18.96 -8.02 18.08
N LYS A 233 -18.48 -7.18 17.17
CA LYS A 233 -19.08 -6.97 15.85
C LYS A 233 -19.16 -8.28 15.05
N ALA A 234 -18.08 -9.07 15.05
CA ALA A 234 -18.08 -10.39 14.41
C ALA A 234 -19.07 -11.37 15.08
N GLN A 235 -19.16 -11.38 16.40
CA GLN A 235 -20.08 -12.22 17.15
C GLN A 235 -21.55 -11.83 16.92
N LEU A 236 -21.86 -10.54 16.88
CA LEU A 236 -23.20 -10.04 16.55
C LEU A 236 -23.63 -10.46 15.14
N HIS A 237 -22.66 -10.57 14.23
CA HIS A 237 -22.92 -11.07 12.87
C HIS A 237 -23.28 -12.57 12.85
N HIS A 238 -22.72 -13.38 13.76
CA HIS A 238 -23.07 -14.80 13.90
C HIS A 238 -24.48 -15.01 14.47
N VAL A 239 -24.97 -14.07 15.28
CA VAL A 239 -26.35 -14.06 15.79
C VAL A 239 -27.32 -13.46 14.75
N GLY A 240 -27.04 -13.63 13.46
CA GLY A 240 -27.65 -12.95 12.33
C GLY A 240 -29.18 -13.00 12.26
N GLU A 241 -29.75 -12.10 11.47
CA GLU A 241 -31.19 -11.94 11.28
C GLU A 241 -31.87 -13.26 10.91
N GLY A 242 -32.99 -13.58 11.59
CA GLY A 242 -33.80 -14.76 11.30
C GLY A 242 -33.53 -15.95 12.21
N THR A 243 -32.50 -15.95 13.04
CA THR A 243 -32.26 -16.99 14.05
C THR A 243 -33.15 -16.77 15.29
N GLU A 244 -33.36 -17.82 16.08
CA GLU A 244 -34.12 -17.74 17.33
C GLU A 244 -33.36 -16.94 18.38
N GLU A 245 -32.04 -17.09 18.39
CA GLU A 245 -31.09 -16.28 19.20
C GLU A 245 -31.19 -14.79 18.85
N SER A 246 -31.24 -14.44 17.55
CA SER A 246 -31.38 -13.06 17.11
C SER A 246 -32.65 -12.40 17.64
N ARG A 247 -33.81 -13.11 17.64
CA ARG A 247 -35.07 -12.58 18.16
C ARG A 247 -35.00 -12.30 19.66
N THR A 248 -34.32 -13.20 20.39
CA THR A 248 -34.20 -13.11 21.85
C THR A 248 -33.14 -12.06 22.24
N PHE A 249 -32.09 -11.91 21.40
CA PHE A 249 -30.98 -11.00 21.64
C PHE A 249 -31.21 -9.57 21.12
N LYS A 250 -32.24 -9.38 20.29
CA LYS A 250 -32.55 -8.07 19.68
C LYS A 250 -32.46 -6.94 20.72
N ASP A 251 -31.75 -5.89 20.37
CA ASP A 251 -31.52 -4.70 21.18
C ASP A 251 -30.80 -4.97 22.54
N ALA A 252 -30.18 -6.14 22.71
CA ALA A 252 -29.43 -6.43 23.93
C ALA A 252 -28.13 -5.63 24.03
N ILE A 253 -27.37 -5.58 22.92
CA ILE A 253 -26.15 -4.81 22.75
C ILE A 253 -26.23 -4.08 21.42
N THR A 254 -25.90 -2.79 21.43
CA THR A 254 -25.77 -1.97 20.22
C THR A 254 -24.34 -1.50 20.04
N LEU A 255 -23.95 -1.31 18.78
CA LEU A 255 -22.70 -0.65 18.41
C LEU A 255 -23.03 0.79 18.04
N GLU A 256 -22.38 1.73 18.70
CA GLU A 256 -22.56 3.17 18.45
C GLU A 256 -21.26 3.78 17.94
N ASP A 257 -21.39 4.63 16.92
CA ASP A 257 -20.26 5.36 16.37
C ASP A 257 -19.84 6.50 17.32
N ILE A 258 -18.53 6.64 17.54
CA ILE A 258 -17.99 7.81 18.24
C ILE A 258 -17.83 8.94 17.23
N SER A 259 -18.52 10.05 17.47
CA SER A 259 -18.44 11.21 16.61
C SER A 259 -17.01 11.78 16.56
N GLY A 260 -16.50 12.03 15.34
CA GLY A 260 -15.17 12.61 15.14
C GLY A 260 -14.01 11.61 15.27
N GLU A 261 -14.28 10.31 15.42
CA GLU A 261 -13.25 9.29 15.52
C GLU A 261 -13.38 8.24 14.40
N PHE A 262 -12.26 7.99 13.69
CA PHE A 262 -12.21 7.05 12.58
C PHE A 262 -10.97 6.18 12.67
N VAL A 263 -11.08 4.93 12.28
CA VAL A 263 -9.96 4.00 12.15
C VAL A 263 -9.66 3.81 10.67
N LEU A 264 -8.48 4.25 10.25
CA LEU A 264 -7.93 4.06 8.91
C LEU A 264 -7.01 2.84 8.92
N SER A 265 -7.19 1.93 7.98
CA SER A 265 -6.40 0.71 7.85
C SER A 265 -5.94 0.54 6.41
N PHE A 266 -4.68 0.19 6.21
CA PHE A 266 -4.14 -0.12 4.89
C PHE A 266 -2.88 -1.00 4.99
N GLU A 267 -2.51 -1.56 3.86
CA GLU A 267 -1.28 -2.32 3.66
C GLU A 267 -0.42 -1.62 2.61
N THR A 268 0.89 -1.79 2.69
CA THR A 268 1.83 -1.32 1.64
C THR A 268 2.31 -2.49 0.79
N ASP A 269 2.70 -2.18 -0.43
CA ASP A 269 3.24 -3.17 -1.36
C ASP A 269 4.71 -3.54 -1.09
N GLY A 270 5.33 -2.92 -0.07
CA GLY A 270 6.72 -3.13 0.31
C GLY A 270 7.73 -2.17 -0.30
N SER A 271 7.29 -1.24 -1.13
CA SER A 271 8.16 -0.17 -1.66
C SER A 271 8.58 0.84 -0.59
N MET A 272 7.77 0.98 0.45
CA MET A 272 8.02 1.82 1.62
C MET A 272 7.24 1.33 2.84
N THR A 273 7.62 1.78 4.03
CA THR A 273 6.90 1.44 5.26
C THR A 273 5.52 2.10 5.31
N PRO A 274 4.53 1.51 6.01
CA PRO A 274 3.21 2.12 6.17
C PRO A 274 3.25 3.52 6.79
N LYS A 275 4.16 3.77 7.74
CA LYS A 275 4.37 5.11 8.31
C LYS A 275 4.84 6.11 7.27
N THR A 276 5.81 5.72 6.44
CA THR A 276 6.31 6.58 5.37
C THR A 276 5.19 6.91 4.39
N ALA A 277 4.42 5.91 3.95
CA ALA A 277 3.29 6.11 3.05
C ALA A 277 2.25 7.07 3.64
N PHE A 278 1.88 6.90 4.92
CA PHE A 278 0.93 7.78 5.60
C PHE A 278 1.44 9.21 5.68
N ASN A 279 2.68 9.41 6.12
CA ASN A 279 3.28 10.74 6.25
C ASN A 279 3.37 11.46 4.89
N MET A 280 3.75 10.72 3.83
CA MET A 280 3.79 11.27 2.49
C MET A 280 2.40 11.63 1.98
N ALA A 281 1.40 10.80 2.21
CA ALA A 281 0.02 11.08 1.81
C ALA A 281 -0.53 12.35 2.48
N VAL A 282 -0.22 12.55 3.76
CA VAL A 282 -0.62 13.76 4.52
C VAL A 282 0.13 14.97 3.99
N LYS A 283 1.44 14.84 3.70
CA LYS A 283 2.25 15.92 3.12
C LYS A 283 1.71 16.35 1.76
N GLU A 284 1.47 15.41 0.85
CA GLU A 284 0.90 15.67 -0.47
C GLU A 284 -0.48 16.35 -0.40
N LEU A 285 -1.30 15.96 0.59
CA LEU A 285 -2.58 16.59 0.82
C LEU A 285 -2.43 18.04 1.33
N ALA A 286 -1.48 18.30 2.22
CA ALA A 286 -1.18 19.64 2.72
C ALA A 286 -0.68 20.55 1.59
N GLU A 287 0.25 20.07 0.75
CA GLU A 287 0.76 20.83 -0.40
C GLU A 287 -0.34 21.22 -1.39
N LYS A 288 -1.35 20.36 -1.58
CA LYS A 288 -2.51 20.71 -2.41
C LYS A 288 -3.32 21.86 -1.83
N PHE A 289 -3.51 21.89 -0.52
CA PHE A 289 -4.20 23.01 0.14
C PHE A 289 -3.38 24.30 0.09
N ASP A 290 -2.06 24.21 0.27
CA ASP A 290 -1.16 25.35 0.15
C ASP A 290 -1.20 25.94 -1.26
N ASN A 291 -1.19 25.11 -2.30
CA ASN A 291 -1.31 25.56 -3.70
C ASN A 291 -2.66 26.27 -3.94
N ILE A 292 -3.79 25.73 -3.44
CA ILE A 292 -5.10 26.38 -3.55
C ILE A 292 -5.08 27.74 -2.83
N GLU A 293 -4.45 27.82 -1.65
CA GLU A 293 -4.33 29.10 -0.92
C GLU A 293 -3.53 30.12 -1.70
N GLN A 294 -2.41 29.71 -2.33
CA GLN A 294 -1.58 30.60 -3.16
C GLN A 294 -2.33 31.09 -4.39
N ASP A 295 -3.00 30.17 -5.11
CA ASP A 295 -3.78 30.52 -6.30
C ASP A 295 -4.95 31.44 -5.94
N SER A 296 -5.63 31.21 -4.81
CA SER A 296 -6.73 32.08 -4.38
C SER A 296 -6.25 33.51 -4.05
N LYS A 297 -5.06 33.64 -3.45
CA LYS A 297 -4.46 34.97 -3.16
C LYS A 297 -4.02 35.71 -4.43
N ALA A 298 -3.74 34.97 -5.51
CA ALA A 298 -3.37 35.58 -6.81
C ALA A 298 -4.60 36.08 -7.59
N VAL A 299 -5.78 35.53 -7.32
CA VAL A 299 -7.03 35.83 -8.04
C VAL A 299 -7.95 36.79 -7.26
N LEU A 300 -7.92 36.79 -5.94
CA LEU A 300 -8.68 37.65 -5.02
C LEU A 300 -7.87 38.85 -4.54
#